data_c7366bfc59abccf861c525bd9a8f4094
#
_entry.id   c7366bfc59abccf861c525bd9a8f4094
#
_cell.length_a   1.000
_cell.length_b   1.000
_cell.length_c   1.000
_cell.angle_alpha   90.00
_cell.angle_beta   90.00
_cell.angle_gamma   90.00
#
_symmetry.space_group_name_H-M   'P 1'
#
loop_
_entity.id
_entity.type
_entity.pdbx_description
1 polymer ?
#
loop_
_entity_poly.entity_id
_entity_poly.type
_entity_poly.pdbx_seq_one_letter_code
_entity_poly.pdbx_strand_id
1 'polypeptide(L)'
;YAEGYPGKRYYGGCEFVDVAEQLAIDRAKQLFKADFANVQPHSGASANAAVFLALLDAGDKILGMSLDHGGHLTHGSKVNFSGKIYESYSYGIDPITGDIDYEEVQKLATEHKPKLIICGFSAFSGVLDFEKFREIADSIDAFLLADISHVSGLIAAGLYPNPVPYADVVTTTTHKTLIGPRGGLILARENEDLHKKLNSALFPGSQGGPLMHIIAAKAVCFKEAMEPEFLEYQKQILANAQRMSSSLMNNDIDIV
;
A
#
# COMPACT_ATOMS: atom_id res chain seq x y z
N TYR A 1 -6.76 10.40 24.00
CA TYR A 1 -8.04 9.77 23.67
C TYR A 1 -8.75 10.54 22.57
N ALA A 2 -8.65 10.02 21.32
CA ALA A 2 -9.24 10.65 20.13
C ALA A 2 -9.93 9.62 19.23
N GLU A 3 -10.53 8.61 19.85
CA GLU A 3 -11.26 7.53 19.15
C GLU A 3 -12.36 8.12 18.26
N GLY A 4 -12.48 7.57 17.06
CA GLY A 4 -13.33 8.08 16.00
C GLY A 4 -12.53 8.80 14.92
N TYR A 5 -13.18 9.68 14.19
CA TYR A 5 -12.63 10.42 13.05
C TYR A 5 -12.89 11.91 13.21
N PRO A 6 -12.20 12.82 12.48
CA PRO A 6 -12.43 14.26 12.56
C PRO A 6 -13.92 14.61 12.48
N GLY A 7 -14.39 15.42 13.43
CA GLY A 7 -15.79 15.81 13.56
C GLY A 7 -16.75 14.73 14.07
N LYS A 8 -16.27 13.50 14.31
CA LYS A 8 -17.05 12.34 14.79
C LYS A 8 -16.26 11.58 15.86
N ARG A 9 -15.76 12.27 16.88
CA ARG A 9 -15.02 11.67 18.00
C ARG A 9 -15.96 11.18 19.08
N TYR A 10 -15.53 10.18 19.83
CA TYR A 10 -16.26 9.69 21.00
C TYR A 10 -16.01 10.57 22.24
N TYR A 11 -14.96 11.39 22.26
CA TYR A 11 -14.56 12.23 23.37
C TYR A 11 -14.60 13.71 22.97
N GLY A 12 -14.93 14.57 23.92
CA GLY A 12 -14.83 16.01 23.76
C GLY A 12 -13.37 16.51 23.80
N GLY A 13 -13.14 17.74 23.35
CA GLY A 13 -11.80 18.35 23.38
C GLY A 13 -10.88 17.91 22.23
N CYS A 14 -11.42 17.30 21.18
CA CYS A 14 -10.65 16.80 20.04
C CYS A 14 -10.53 17.78 18.86
N GLU A 15 -11.12 18.96 18.97
CA GLU A 15 -11.17 19.97 17.89
C GLU A 15 -9.78 20.38 17.39
N PHE A 16 -8.76 20.39 18.25
CA PHE A 16 -7.38 20.72 17.84
C PHE A 16 -6.66 19.54 17.18
N VAL A 17 -6.86 18.32 17.66
CA VAL A 17 -6.29 17.12 17.01
C VAL A 17 -7.00 16.81 15.70
N ASP A 18 -8.27 17.20 15.55
CA ASP A 18 -8.99 17.10 14.29
C ASP A 18 -8.33 17.94 13.19
N VAL A 19 -7.81 19.13 13.52
CA VAL A 19 -7.04 19.95 12.58
C VAL A 19 -5.80 19.20 12.08
N ALA A 20 -5.05 18.56 12.98
CA ALA A 20 -3.85 17.81 12.61
C ALA A 20 -4.17 16.60 11.72
N GLU A 21 -5.22 15.85 12.06
CA GLU A 21 -5.63 14.69 11.27
C GLU A 21 -6.20 15.11 9.92
N GLN A 22 -7.02 16.15 9.87
CA GLN A 22 -7.57 16.67 8.61
C GLN A 22 -6.45 17.14 7.66
N LEU A 23 -5.43 17.84 8.18
CA LEU A 23 -4.26 18.23 7.39
C LEU A 23 -3.52 17.02 6.83
N ALA A 24 -3.37 15.94 7.61
CA ALA A 24 -2.75 14.71 7.12
C ALA A 24 -3.58 14.07 6.00
N ILE A 25 -4.90 13.99 6.17
CA ILE A 25 -5.83 13.46 5.17
C ILE A 25 -5.74 14.27 3.86
N ASP A 26 -5.88 15.59 3.94
CA ASP A 26 -5.91 16.47 2.77
C ASP A 26 -4.59 16.40 2.00
N ARG A 27 -3.46 16.42 2.70
CA ARG A 27 -2.13 16.31 2.11
C ARG A 27 -1.87 14.93 1.50
N ALA A 28 -2.31 13.85 2.13
CA ALA A 28 -2.20 12.51 1.56
C ALA A 28 -3.01 12.41 0.25
N LYS A 29 -4.24 12.93 0.24
CA LYS A 29 -5.08 12.97 -0.97
C LYS A 29 -4.41 13.78 -2.09
N GLN A 30 -3.87 14.94 -1.78
CA GLN A 30 -3.17 15.79 -2.75
C GLN A 30 -1.92 15.11 -3.29
N LEU A 31 -1.08 14.54 -2.41
CA LEU A 31 0.20 13.91 -2.75
C LEU A 31 0.04 12.72 -3.69
N PHE A 32 -0.93 11.85 -3.42
CA PHE A 32 -1.18 10.63 -4.17
C PHE A 32 -2.29 10.75 -5.22
N LYS A 33 -2.95 11.91 -5.32
CA LYS A 33 -4.12 12.16 -6.20
C LYS A 33 -5.26 11.18 -5.92
N ALA A 34 -5.55 10.96 -4.65
CA ALA A 34 -6.62 10.09 -4.18
C ALA A 34 -7.85 10.88 -3.73
N ASP A 35 -9.04 10.29 -3.80
CA ASP A 35 -10.28 10.91 -3.33
C ASP A 35 -10.53 10.64 -1.84
N PHE A 36 -9.95 9.56 -1.32
CA PHE A 36 -10.04 9.13 0.07
C PHE A 36 -8.66 8.86 0.65
N ALA A 37 -8.48 9.22 1.91
CA ALA A 37 -7.33 8.84 2.72
C ALA A 37 -7.73 8.54 4.16
N ASN A 38 -7.24 7.42 4.72
CA ASN A 38 -7.28 7.15 6.15
C ASN A 38 -5.85 7.08 6.67
N VAL A 39 -5.52 8.00 7.57
CA VAL A 39 -4.15 8.20 8.10
C VAL A 39 -3.93 7.53 9.46
N GLN A 40 -4.94 6.83 9.99
CA GLN A 40 -4.89 6.20 11.32
C GLN A 40 -4.21 4.83 11.38
N PRO A 41 -3.97 4.04 10.30
CA PRO A 41 -3.28 2.77 10.44
C PRO A 41 -1.95 2.90 11.16
N HIS A 42 -1.72 2.05 12.17
CA HIS A 42 -0.50 2.03 12.98
C HIS A 42 0.72 1.52 12.19
N SER A 43 0.48 0.75 11.13
CA SER A 43 1.50 0.16 10.26
C SER A 43 0.92 -0.20 8.89
N GLY A 44 1.78 -0.55 7.93
CA GLY A 44 1.33 -1.14 6.66
C GLY A 44 0.56 -2.45 6.87
N ALA A 45 1.01 -3.29 7.79
CA ALA A 45 0.30 -4.53 8.13
C ALA A 45 -1.11 -4.27 8.69
N SER A 46 -1.28 -3.24 9.54
CA SER A 46 -2.61 -2.83 10.04
C SER A 46 -3.48 -2.25 8.93
N ALA A 47 -2.89 -1.51 7.98
CA ALA A 47 -3.60 -1.01 6.81
C ALA A 47 -4.13 -2.17 5.94
N ASN A 48 -3.28 -3.14 5.62
CA ASN A 48 -3.67 -4.33 4.85
C ASN A 48 -4.73 -5.15 5.59
N ALA A 49 -4.58 -5.35 6.92
CA ALA A 49 -5.57 -6.07 7.73
C ALA A 49 -6.94 -5.39 7.71
N ALA A 50 -6.99 -4.05 7.80
CA ALA A 50 -8.23 -3.30 7.71
C ALA A 50 -8.89 -3.42 6.33
N VAL A 51 -8.09 -3.40 5.25
CA VAL A 51 -8.61 -3.62 3.88
C VAL A 51 -9.18 -5.03 3.74
N PHE A 52 -8.51 -6.04 4.26
CA PHE A 52 -9.02 -7.42 4.22
C PHE A 52 -10.33 -7.56 4.99
N LEU A 53 -10.41 -7.00 6.19
CA LEU A 53 -11.65 -6.99 6.99
C LEU A 53 -12.80 -6.22 6.31
N ALA A 54 -12.48 -5.20 5.51
CA ALA A 54 -13.49 -4.41 4.79
C ALA A 54 -14.08 -5.14 3.58
N LEU A 55 -13.28 -5.99 2.92
CA LEU A 55 -13.58 -6.56 1.59
C LEU A 55 -13.84 -8.08 1.59
N LEU A 56 -13.34 -8.79 2.61
CA LEU A 56 -13.26 -10.23 2.61
C LEU A 56 -13.92 -10.85 3.85
N ASP A 57 -14.46 -12.05 3.68
CA ASP A 57 -14.84 -12.95 4.74
C ASP A 57 -13.75 -14.00 4.98
N ALA A 58 -13.70 -14.59 6.18
CA ALA A 58 -12.75 -15.66 6.49
C ALA A 58 -12.93 -16.84 5.51
N GLY A 59 -11.83 -17.32 4.94
CA GLY A 59 -11.82 -18.38 3.92
C GLY A 59 -11.95 -17.88 2.49
N ASP A 60 -12.19 -16.58 2.26
CA ASP A 60 -12.12 -16.03 0.90
C ASP A 60 -10.72 -16.22 0.30
N LYS A 61 -10.69 -16.35 -1.02
CA LYS A 61 -9.43 -16.55 -1.77
C LYS A 61 -8.74 -15.23 -2.06
N ILE A 62 -7.42 -15.22 -1.91
CA ILE A 62 -6.56 -14.08 -2.26
C ILE A 62 -5.42 -14.54 -3.14
N LEU A 63 -4.95 -13.65 -4.02
CA LEU A 63 -3.79 -13.87 -4.88
C LEU A 63 -2.80 -12.73 -4.68
N GLY A 64 -1.57 -13.02 -4.23
CA GLY A 64 -0.52 -12.04 -4.00
C GLY A 64 0.84 -12.51 -4.49
N MET A 65 1.84 -11.64 -4.46
CA MET A 65 3.21 -12.00 -4.85
C MET A 65 3.82 -12.94 -3.81
N SER A 66 4.48 -14.01 -4.29
CA SER A 66 5.21 -14.95 -3.42
C SER A 66 6.27 -14.24 -2.58
N LEU A 67 6.39 -14.64 -1.32
CA LEU A 67 7.43 -14.12 -0.43
C LEU A 67 8.84 -14.36 -0.98
N ASP A 68 9.07 -15.53 -1.58
CA ASP A 68 10.35 -15.93 -2.16
C ASP A 68 10.72 -15.11 -3.41
N HIS A 69 9.74 -14.47 -4.04
CA HIS A 69 9.92 -13.60 -5.20
C HIS A 69 9.78 -12.10 -4.87
N GLY A 70 9.85 -11.76 -3.59
CA GLY A 70 9.84 -10.38 -3.13
C GLY A 70 8.51 -9.86 -2.61
N GLY A 71 7.48 -10.71 -2.43
CA GLY A 71 6.23 -10.33 -1.81
C GLY A 71 6.38 -9.94 -0.34
N HIS A 72 5.28 -9.51 0.29
CA HIS A 72 5.24 -9.19 1.71
C HIS A 72 4.50 -10.26 2.51
N LEU A 73 4.82 -10.41 3.80
CA LEU A 73 4.14 -11.37 4.69
C LEU A 73 2.61 -11.24 4.65
N THR A 74 2.09 -10.01 4.58
CA THR A 74 0.65 -9.75 4.54
C THR A 74 0.01 -10.01 3.18
N HIS A 75 0.75 -10.50 2.19
CA HIS A 75 0.23 -10.86 0.87
C HIS A 75 -0.15 -12.35 0.76
N GLY A 76 -0.43 -13.02 1.88
CA GLY A 76 -0.89 -14.41 1.89
C GLY A 76 0.11 -15.41 2.47
N SER A 77 1.22 -14.97 3.09
CA SER A 77 2.17 -15.89 3.72
C SER A 77 1.52 -16.73 4.81
N LYS A 78 1.73 -18.04 4.80
CA LYS A 78 1.13 -19.01 5.73
C LYS A 78 1.45 -18.76 7.21
N VAL A 79 2.52 -18.05 7.51
CA VAL A 79 2.89 -17.69 8.89
C VAL A 79 2.20 -16.41 9.36
N ASN A 80 1.64 -15.63 8.44
CA ASN A 80 0.95 -14.37 8.69
C ASN A 80 -0.57 -14.56 8.80
N PHE A 81 -1.28 -13.58 9.40
CA PHE A 81 -2.74 -13.61 9.49
C PHE A 81 -3.39 -13.80 8.12
N SER A 82 -2.84 -13.19 7.07
CA SER A 82 -3.37 -13.24 5.71
C SER A 82 -3.41 -14.66 5.13
N GLY A 83 -2.42 -15.49 5.41
CA GLY A 83 -2.41 -16.89 4.99
C GLY A 83 -3.01 -17.86 6.00
N LYS A 84 -3.38 -17.39 7.21
CA LYS A 84 -4.06 -18.21 8.24
C LYS A 84 -5.58 -18.09 8.20
N ILE A 85 -6.09 -16.92 7.79
CA ILE A 85 -7.52 -16.60 7.77
C ILE A 85 -8.09 -16.82 6.37
N TYR A 86 -7.30 -16.54 5.33
CA TYR A 86 -7.72 -16.58 3.93
C TYR A 86 -7.04 -17.71 3.17
N GLU A 87 -7.69 -18.23 2.13
CA GLU A 87 -7.11 -19.19 1.21
C GLU A 87 -6.20 -18.44 0.23
N SER A 88 -4.89 -18.56 0.44
CA SER A 88 -3.90 -17.74 -0.27
C SER A 88 -3.21 -18.52 -1.39
N TYR A 89 -3.16 -17.89 -2.55
CA TYR A 89 -2.39 -18.29 -3.73
C TYR A 89 -1.32 -17.22 -4.03
N SER A 90 -0.26 -17.62 -4.72
CA SER A 90 0.82 -16.70 -5.03
C SER A 90 1.25 -16.78 -6.49
N TYR A 91 1.53 -15.62 -7.06
CA TYR A 91 2.25 -15.47 -8.33
C TYR A 91 3.71 -15.14 -8.08
N GLY A 92 4.55 -15.34 -9.10
CA GLY A 92 5.99 -15.07 -9.02
C GLY A 92 6.48 -14.19 -10.14
N ILE A 93 7.80 -14.19 -10.31
CA ILE A 93 8.52 -13.59 -11.42
C ILE A 93 8.98 -14.68 -12.38
N ASP A 94 9.12 -14.34 -13.65
CA ASP A 94 9.77 -15.19 -14.62
C ASP A 94 11.26 -15.35 -14.26
N PRO A 95 11.78 -16.57 -14.13
CA PRO A 95 13.14 -16.82 -13.67
C PRO A 95 14.22 -16.41 -14.67
N ILE A 96 13.85 -16.12 -15.92
CA ILE A 96 14.78 -15.72 -16.98
C ILE A 96 14.87 -14.21 -17.08
N THR A 97 13.71 -13.52 -17.05
CA THR A 97 13.63 -12.07 -17.22
C THR A 97 13.71 -11.32 -15.90
N GLY A 98 13.32 -11.95 -14.78
CA GLY A 98 13.17 -11.33 -13.49
C GLY A 98 11.91 -10.45 -13.37
N ASP A 99 11.08 -10.38 -14.40
CA ASP A 99 9.86 -9.59 -14.43
C ASP A 99 8.63 -10.42 -14.02
N ILE A 100 7.52 -9.74 -13.70
CA ILE A 100 6.25 -10.40 -13.42
C ILE A 100 5.69 -10.97 -14.73
N ASP A 101 5.37 -12.26 -14.71
CA ASP A 101 4.64 -12.94 -15.79
C ASP A 101 3.13 -12.69 -15.62
N TYR A 102 2.62 -11.68 -16.32
CA TYR A 102 1.19 -11.31 -16.27
C TYR A 102 0.27 -12.36 -16.89
N GLU A 103 0.77 -13.24 -17.79
CA GLU A 103 -0.01 -14.35 -18.35
C GLU A 103 -0.21 -15.42 -17.26
N GLU A 104 0.82 -15.72 -16.48
CA GLU A 104 0.69 -16.62 -15.33
C GLU A 104 -0.21 -16.02 -14.24
N VAL A 105 -0.13 -14.70 -13.96
CA VAL A 105 -1.06 -14.03 -13.04
C VAL A 105 -2.51 -14.17 -13.52
N GLN A 106 -2.79 -13.95 -14.80
CA GLN A 106 -4.11 -14.12 -15.40
C GLN A 106 -4.61 -15.56 -15.30
N LYS A 107 -3.74 -16.53 -15.55
CA LYS A 107 -4.06 -17.96 -15.47
C LYS A 107 -4.44 -18.35 -14.03
N LEU A 108 -3.62 -17.96 -13.04
CA LEU A 108 -3.89 -18.21 -11.61
C LEU A 108 -5.18 -17.52 -11.15
N ALA A 109 -5.42 -16.29 -11.60
CA ALA A 109 -6.65 -15.57 -11.31
C ALA A 109 -7.89 -16.29 -11.87
N THR A 110 -7.80 -16.78 -13.11
CA THR A 110 -8.89 -17.51 -13.75
C THR A 110 -9.16 -18.88 -13.09
N GLU A 111 -8.09 -19.60 -12.71
CA GLU A 111 -8.17 -20.92 -12.08
C GLU A 111 -8.75 -20.85 -10.66
N HIS A 112 -8.22 -19.94 -9.85
CA HIS A 112 -8.55 -19.88 -8.42
C HIS A 112 -9.69 -18.91 -8.10
N LYS A 113 -9.97 -17.94 -8.98
CA LYS A 113 -11.00 -16.89 -8.79
C LYS A 113 -10.89 -16.22 -7.42
N PRO A 114 -9.75 -15.58 -7.11
CA PRO A 114 -9.58 -14.87 -5.85
C PRO A 114 -10.57 -13.68 -5.80
N LYS A 115 -11.05 -13.38 -4.60
CA LYS A 115 -11.89 -12.19 -4.36
C LYS A 115 -11.05 -10.91 -4.26
N LEU A 116 -9.76 -11.06 -3.97
CA LEU A 116 -8.79 -9.96 -3.89
C LEU A 116 -7.47 -10.36 -4.58
N ILE A 117 -7.03 -9.51 -5.50
CA ILE A 117 -5.66 -9.55 -6.04
C ILE A 117 -4.84 -8.47 -5.36
N ILE A 118 -3.63 -8.81 -4.91
CA ILE A 118 -2.70 -7.90 -4.24
C ILE A 118 -1.51 -7.69 -5.17
N CYS A 119 -1.33 -6.48 -5.68
CA CYS A 119 -0.13 -6.07 -6.40
C CYS A 119 0.73 -5.19 -5.49
N GLY A 120 2.01 -5.55 -5.39
CA GLY A 120 2.94 -4.88 -4.49
C GLY A 120 4.02 -5.84 -4.01
N PHE A 121 5.08 -5.28 -3.45
CA PHE A 121 6.27 -6.06 -3.12
C PHE A 121 7.06 -5.43 -1.96
N SER A 122 7.99 -6.22 -1.42
CA SER A 122 9.02 -5.78 -0.48
C SER A 122 10.41 -5.72 -1.14
N ALA A 123 10.70 -6.63 -2.07
CA ALA A 123 12.04 -6.83 -2.65
C ALA A 123 11.96 -7.20 -4.14
N PHE A 124 11.27 -6.40 -4.92
CA PHE A 124 11.22 -6.51 -6.39
C PHE A 124 11.78 -5.22 -7.00
N SER A 125 12.70 -5.34 -7.96
CA SER A 125 13.41 -4.19 -8.55
C SER A 125 12.74 -3.63 -9.81
N GLY A 126 11.74 -4.33 -10.36
CA GLY A 126 11.03 -3.93 -11.57
C GLY A 126 9.91 -2.92 -11.35
N VAL A 127 9.24 -2.58 -12.42
CA VAL A 127 8.11 -1.65 -12.43
C VAL A 127 6.83 -2.44 -12.64
N LEU A 128 5.85 -2.23 -11.72
CA LEU A 128 4.53 -2.86 -11.83
C LEU A 128 3.68 -2.15 -12.89
N ASP A 129 3.03 -2.95 -13.73
CA ASP A 129 1.96 -2.50 -14.61
C ASP A 129 0.62 -2.64 -13.89
N PHE A 130 0.18 -1.56 -13.26
CA PHE A 130 -1.08 -1.54 -12.49
C PHE A 130 -2.31 -1.64 -13.40
N GLU A 131 -2.20 -1.23 -14.66
CA GLU A 131 -3.30 -1.35 -15.63
C GLU A 131 -3.56 -2.82 -15.97
N LYS A 132 -2.51 -3.60 -16.23
CA LYS A 132 -2.64 -5.05 -16.42
C LYS A 132 -3.22 -5.77 -15.20
N PHE A 133 -2.81 -5.41 -14.00
CA PHE A 133 -3.43 -5.96 -12.79
C PHE A 133 -4.91 -5.62 -12.69
N ARG A 134 -5.32 -4.39 -13.10
CA ARG A 134 -6.73 -4.01 -13.14
C ARG A 134 -7.51 -4.83 -14.16
N GLU A 135 -6.99 -5.01 -15.37
CA GLU A 135 -7.60 -5.85 -16.41
C GLU A 135 -7.81 -7.29 -15.92
N ILE A 136 -6.79 -7.86 -15.28
CA ILE A 136 -6.87 -9.21 -14.69
C ILE A 136 -7.96 -9.28 -13.62
N ALA A 137 -7.99 -8.33 -12.68
CA ALA A 137 -8.96 -8.31 -11.61
C ALA A 137 -10.40 -8.12 -12.16
N ASP A 138 -10.60 -7.25 -13.15
CA ASP A 138 -11.90 -7.04 -13.81
C ASP A 138 -12.38 -8.32 -14.52
N SER A 139 -11.48 -9.10 -15.11
CA SER A 139 -11.84 -10.32 -15.83
C SER A 139 -12.49 -11.39 -14.96
N ILE A 140 -12.34 -11.31 -13.64
CA ILE A 140 -12.85 -12.27 -12.65
C ILE A 140 -13.72 -11.62 -11.56
N ASP A 141 -14.04 -10.34 -11.68
CA ASP A 141 -14.80 -9.54 -10.70
C ASP A 141 -14.14 -9.51 -9.31
N ALA A 142 -12.81 -9.36 -9.27
CA ALA A 142 -12.03 -9.27 -8.05
C ALA A 142 -11.69 -7.83 -7.69
N PHE A 143 -11.53 -7.57 -6.38
CA PHE A 143 -10.91 -6.34 -5.91
C PHE A 143 -9.42 -6.33 -6.21
N LEU A 144 -8.87 -5.13 -6.44
CA LEU A 144 -7.45 -4.89 -6.61
C LEU A 144 -6.92 -4.03 -5.46
N LEU A 145 -6.02 -4.58 -4.65
CA LEU A 145 -5.25 -3.89 -3.62
C LEU A 145 -3.83 -3.65 -4.13
N ALA A 146 -3.38 -2.39 -4.15
CA ALA A 146 -1.99 -2.05 -4.43
C ALA A 146 -1.26 -1.68 -3.13
N ASP A 147 -0.31 -2.51 -2.68
CA ASP A 147 0.58 -2.20 -1.56
C ASP A 147 1.87 -1.56 -2.10
N ILE A 148 1.97 -0.24 -1.98
CA ILE A 148 3.07 0.56 -2.51
C ILE A 148 4.12 0.93 -1.47
N SER A 149 4.17 0.22 -0.36
CA SER A 149 5.00 0.56 0.81
C SER A 149 6.47 0.86 0.48
N HIS A 150 7.07 0.13 -0.45
CA HIS A 150 8.48 0.32 -0.80
C HIS A 150 8.74 1.45 -1.80
N VAL A 151 7.78 1.76 -2.64
CA VAL A 151 7.91 2.74 -3.74
C VAL A 151 7.08 4.01 -3.55
N SER A 152 6.41 4.17 -2.41
CA SER A 152 5.52 5.31 -2.17
C SER A 152 6.18 6.67 -2.30
N GLY A 153 7.45 6.80 -1.91
CA GLY A 153 8.21 8.04 -2.12
C GLY A 153 8.49 8.31 -3.60
N LEU A 154 8.81 7.28 -4.39
CA LEU A 154 9.00 7.39 -5.84
C LEU A 154 7.69 7.76 -6.55
N ILE A 155 6.56 7.19 -6.11
CA ILE A 155 5.23 7.52 -6.64
C ILE A 155 4.88 8.97 -6.32
N ALA A 156 5.09 9.40 -5.08
CA ALA A 156 4.85 10.77 -4.66
C ALA A 156 5.69 11.78 -5.47
N ALA A 157 6.91 11.41 -5.82
CA ALA A 157 7.81 12.22 -6.66
C ALA A 157 7.53 12.09 -8.17
N GLY A 158 6.59 11.25 -8.60
CA GLY A 158 6.29 11.02 -10.02
C GLY A 158 7.35 10.21 -10.77
N LEU A 159 8.18 9.44 -10.04
CA LEU A 159 9.26 8.61 -10.60
C LEU A 159 8.89 7.12 -10.70
N TYR A 160 7.68 6.75 -10.30
CA TYR A 160 7.10 5.41 -10.40
C TYR A 160 5.60 5.53 -10.71
N PRO A 161 4.99 4.59 -11.45
CA PRO A 161 3.57 4.63 -11.78
C PRO A 161 2.68 4.72 -10.53
N ASN A 162 1.63 5.55 -10.59
CA ASN A 162 0.67 5.69 -9.51
C ASN A 162 -0.49 4.69 -9.69
N PRO A 163 -0.75 3.78 -8.73
CA PRO A 163 -1.82 2.80 -8.82
C PRO A 163 -3.22 3.35 -8.53
N VAL A 164 -3.34 4.54 -7.95
CA VAL A 164 -4.65 5.09 -7.52
C VAL A 164 -5.70 5.08 -8.64
N PRO A 165 -5.37 5.36 -9.91
CA PRO A 165 -6.36 5.28 -11.00
C PRO A 165 -6.87 3.86 -11.29
N TYR A 166 -6.14 2.82 -10.91
CA TYR A 166 -6.40 1.43 -11.27
C TYR A 166 -6.90 0.57 -10.09
N ALA A 167 -6.33 0.76 -8.90
CA ALA A 167 -6.66 -0.04 -7.73
C ALA A 167 -7.97 0.43 -7.06
N ASP A 168 -8.69 -0.51 -6.45
CA ASP A 168 -9.83 -0.19 -5.59
C ASP A 168 -9.35 0.43 -4.29
N VAL A 169 -8.26 -0.12 -3.74
CA VAL A 169 -7.61 0.38 -2.53
C VAL A 169 -6.10 0.37 -2.73
N VAL A 170 -5.45 1.41 -2.21
CA VAL A 170 -3.99 1.50 -2.14
C VAL A 170 -3.58 1.57 -0.68
N THR A 171 -2.61 0.77 -0.28
CA THR A 171 -2.01 0.84 1.06
C THR A 171 -0.53 1.19 0.97
N THR A 172 -0.03 1.84 2.00
CA THR A 172 1.41 2.10 2.12
C THR A 172 1.84 2.24 3.57
N THR A 173 3.13 2.06 3.79
CA THR A 173 3.83 2.57 4.98
C THR A 173 4.25 4.02 4.74
N THR A 174 4.48 4.76 5.82
CA THR A 174 4.98 6.14 5.74
C THR A 174 6.48 6.29 6.02
N HIS A 175 7.16 5.23 6.47
CA HIS A 175 8.53 5.27 7.01
C HIS A 175 9.61 4.65 6.11
N LYS A 176 9.32 4.41 4.83
CA LYS A 176 10.30 3.89 3.85
C LYS A 176 10.75 5.00 2.91
N THR A 177 10.61 4.86 1.61
CA THR A 177 10.98 5.91 0.64
C THR A 177 10.23 7.23 0.82
N LEU A 178 9.08 7.20 1.50
CA LEU A 178 8.31 8.41 1.83
C LEU A 178 8.93 9.25 2.98
N ILE A 179 9.87 8.68 3.75
CA ILE A 179 10.69 9.35 4.79
C ILE A 179 9.88 9.90 5.97
N GLY A 180 8.71 9.33 6.23
CA GLY A 180 7.82 9.76 7.31
C GLY A 180 7.99 8.97 8.61
N PRO A 181 7.11 9.20 9.58
CA PRO A 181 7.05 8.43 10.81
C PRO A 181 6.63 6.99 10.54
N ARG A 182 6.96 6.07 11.44
CA ARG A 182 6.47 4.69 11.35
C ARG A 182 4.96 4.66 11.48
N GLY A 183 4.28 4.23 10.42
CA GLY A 183 2.83 4.18 10.33
C GLY A 183 2.37 3.60 8.98
N GLY A 184 1.06 3.54 8.80
CA GLY A 184 0.41 3.12 7.56
C GLY A 184 -0.55 4.18 7.03
N LEU A 185 -1.01 3.97 5.81
CA LEU A 185 -1.95 4.84 5.11
C LEU A 185 -2.82 3.97 4.21
N ILE A 186 -4.10 4.29 4.11
CA ILE A 186 -5.03 3.71 3.15
C ILE A 186 -5.54 4.83 2.26
N LEU A 187 -5.52 4.60 0.94
CA LEU A 187 -6.00 5.52 -0.07
C LEU A 187 -7.01 4.79 -0.98
N ALA A 188 -7.96 5.52 -1.54
CA ALA A 188 -8.89 4.98 -2.53
C ALA A 188 -9.38 6.07 -3.49
N ARG A 189 -9.95 5.65 -4.62
CA ARG A 189 -10.76 6.50 -5.51
C ARG A 189 -12.12 6.76 -4.88
N GLU A 190 -12.91 7.62 -5.50
CA GLU A 190 -14.25 7.96 -5.05
C GLU A 190 -15.17 6.73 -5.04
N ASN A 191 -15.56 6.31 -3.83
CA ASN A 191 -16.55 5.27 -3.59
C ASN A 191 -16.98 5.35 -2.11
N GLU A 192 -18.06 6.07 -1.85
CA GLU A 192 -18.53 6.32 -0.48
C GLU A 192 -18.77 5.04 0.35
N ASP A 193 -19.31 3.99 -0.26
CA ASP A 193 -19.61 2.75 0.47
C ASP A 193 -18.32 2.01 0.84
N LEU A 194 -17.34 2.01 -0.07
CA LEU A 194 -16.01 1.48 0.22
C LEU A 194 -15.31 2.29 1.32
N HIS A 195 -15.38 3.62 1.27
CA HIS A 195 -14.79 4.50 2.30
C HIS A 195 -15.38 4.22 3.68
N LYS A 196 -16.70 4.03 3.79
CA LYS A 196 -17.37 3.67 5.05
C LYS A 196 -16.88 2.32 5.58
N LYS A 197 -16.78 1.31 4.69
CA LYS A 197 -16.26 -0.02 5.05
C LYS A 197 -14.82 0.05 5.54
N LEU A 198 -13.93 0.74 4.82
CA LEU A 198 -12.51 0.91 5.19
C LEU A 198 -12.36 1.62 6.54
N ASN A 199 -13.09 2.70 6.77
CA ASN A 199 -13.08 3.41 8.03
C ASN A 199 -13.58 2.53 9.18
N SER A 200 -14.71 1.83 8.98
CA SER A 200 -15.29 0.94 10.00
C SER A 200 -14.39 -0.26 10.32
N ALA A 201 -13.76 -0.86 9.31
CA ALA A 201 -12.85 -1.98 9.48
C ALA A 201 -11.56 -1.58 10.22
N LEU A 202 -11.11 -0.36 10.04
CA LEU A 202 -9.97 0.16 10.79
C LEU A 202 -10.39 0.53 12.22
N PHE A 203 -11.32 1.45 12.37
CA PHE A 203 -11.85 1.83 13.66
C PHE A 203 -13.39 1.81 13.62
N PRO A 204 -14.05 1.05 14.48
CA PRO A 204 -13.52 0.26 15.61
C PRO A 204 -13.11 -1.19 15.28
N GLY A 205 -13.05 -1.57 14.00
CA GLY A 205 -12.93 -2.98 13.59
C GLY A 205 -11.61 -3.66 14.00
N SER A 206 -10.47 -2.98 13.87
CA SER A 206 -9.14 -3.55 14.14
C SER A 206 -8.23 -2.70 15.01
N GLN A 207 -8.55 -1.43 15.20
CA GLN A 207 -7.80 -0.50 16.05
C GLN A 207 -8.72 0.23 17.03
N GLY A 208 -8.14 0.72 18.15
CA GLY A 208 -8.73 1.65 19.08
C GLY A 208 -8.28 3.09 18.82
N GLY A 209 -7.81 3.80 19.87
CA GLY A 209 -7.37 5.18 19.79
C GLY A 209 -6.25 5.41 18.77
N PRO A 210 -6.36 6.48 17.98
CA PRO A 210 -5.35 6.81 16.99
C PRO A 210 -4.08 7.37 17.65
N LEU A 211 -2.93 7.20 17.00
CA LEU A 211 -1.64 7.75 17.44
C LEU A 211 -1.51 9.18 16.91
N MET A 212 -2.08 10.17 17.62
CA MET A 212 -2.18 11.55 17.14
C MET A 212 -0.82 12.21 16.89
N HIS A 213 0.21 11.89 17.69
CA HIS A 213 1.58 12.36 17.45
C HIS A 213 2.17 11.82 16.13
N ILE A 214 1.86 10.57 15.76
CA ILE A 214 2.25 10.00 14.47
C ILE A 214 1.45 10.64 13.33
N ILE A 215 0.16 10.88 13.52
CA ILE A 215 -0.69 11.53 12.51
C ILE A 215 -0.21 12.97 12.25
N ALA A 216 0.12 13.72 13.29
CA ALA A 216 0.73 15.04 13.14
C ALA A 216 2.05 14.99 12.38
N ALA A 217 2.92 14.00 12.67
CA ALA A 217 4.16 13.79 11.93
C ALA A 217 3.91 13.38 10.47
N LYS A 218 2.86 12.59 10.18
CA LYS A 218 2.44 12.30 8.79
C LYS A 218 2.03 13.57 8.05
N ALA A 219 1.31 14.49 8.71
CA ALA A 219 0.93 15.76 8.11
C ALA A 219 2.14 16.62 7.71
N VAL A 220 3.21 16.60 8.50
CA VAL A 220 4.49 17.26 8.16
C VAL A 220 5.16 16.54 6.99
N CYS A 221 5.34 15.23 7.10
CA CYS A 221 5.96 14.39 6.06
C CYS A 221 5.30 14.58 4.68
N PHE A 222 3.98 14.56 4.61
CA PHE A 222 3.27 14.72 3.34
C PHE A 222 3.45 16.13 2.75
N LYS A 223 3.58 17.15 3.59
CA LYS A 223 3.91 18.49 3.11
C LYS A 223 5.33 18.53 2.52
N GLU A 224 6.31 18.00 3.24
CA GLU A 224 7.70 17.94 2.78
C GLU A 224 7.83 17.14 1.48
N ALA A 225 7.04 16.05 1.35
CA ALA A 225 7.02 15.24 0.13
C ALA A 225 6.43 15.96 -1.11
N MET A 226 5.75 17.09 -0.93
CA MET A 226 5.26 17.95 -2.02
C MET A 226 6.26 19.03 -2.43
N GLU A 227 7.34 19.23 -1.69
CA GLU A 227 8.35 20.26 -1.99
C GLU A 227 9.33 19.78 -3.07
N PRO A 228 9.92 20.69 -3.87
CA PRO A 228 10.85 20.31 -4.95
C PRO A 228 12.07 19.50 -4.49
N GLU A 229 12.55 19.76 -3.29
CA GLU A 229 13.70 19.08 -2.69
C GLU A 229 13.45 17.58 -2.52
N PHE A 230 12.20 17.18 -2.29
CA PHE A 230 11.83 15.77 -2.19
C PHE A 230 12.00 15.02 -3.51
N LEU A 231 11.66 15.66 -4.64
CA LEU A 231 11.90 15.09 -5.97
C LEU A 231 13.40 14.86 -6.21
N GLU A 232 14.24 15.83 -5.88
CA GLU A 232 15.69 15.68 -6.04
C GLU A 232 16.26 14.58 -5.13
N TYR A 233 15.75 14.46 -3.90
CA TYR A 233 16.12 13.38 -3.00
C TYR A 233 15.73 12.00 -3.59
N GLN A 234 14.53 11.84 -4.14
CA GLN A 234 14.10 10.58 -4.74
C GLN A 234 14.90 10.22 -6.01
N LYS A 235 15.27 11.21 -6.84
CA LYS A 235 16.20 11.00 -7.96
C LYS A 235 17.56 10.49 -7.47
N GLN A 236 18.06 11.05 -6.37
CA GLN A 236 19.33 10.61 -5.78
C GLN A 236 19.25 9.17 -5.26
N ILE A 237 18.11 8.75 -4.69
CA ILE A 237 17.88 7.36 -4.28
C ILE A 237 18.07 6.42 -5.48
N LEU A 238 17.44 6.72 -6.63
CA LEU A 238 17.55 5.90 -7.84
C LEU A 238 18.99 5.89 -8.37
N ALA A 239 19.65 7.03 -8.43
CA ALA A 239 21.04 7.13 -8.88
C ALA A 239 21.99 6.32 -7.98
N ASN A 240 21.78 6.36 -6.66
CA ASN A 240 22.58 5.59 -5.69
C ASN A 240 22.35 4.08 -5.86
N ALA A 241 21.10 3.65 -6.05
CA ALA A 241 20.77 2.24 -6.27
C ALA A 241 21.43 1.71 -7.56
N GLN A 242 21.34 2.46 -8.67
CA GLN A 242 21.99 2.10 -9.93
C GLN A 242 23.51 2.06 -9.80
N ARG A 243 24.12 3.01 -9.09
CA ARG A 243 25.56 3.03 -8.86
C ARG A 243 26.02 1.86 -8.01
N MET A 244 25.25 1.52 -6.97
CA MET A 244 25.54 0.38 -6.10
C MET A 244 25.45 -0.93 -6.89
N SER A 245 24.38 -1.13 -7.65
CA SER A 245 24.18 -2.27 -8.54
C SER A 245 25.34 -2.44 -9.50
N SER A 246 25.70 -1.39 -10.24
CA SER A 246 26.83 -1.42 -11.19
C SER A 246 28.16 -1.73 -10.49
N SER A 247 28.39 -1.20 -9.29
CA SER A 247 29.60 -1.48 -8.53
C SER A 247 29.70 -2.94 -8.08
N LEU A 248 28.58 -3.54 -7.64
CA LEU A 248 28.53 -4.94 -7.25
C LEU A 248 28.81 -5.84 -8.44
N MET A 249 28.12 -5.63 -9.58
CA MET A 249 28.34 -6.42 -10.80
C MET A 249 29.80 -6.30 -11.31
N ASN A 250 30.42 -5.13 -11.23
CA ASN A 250 31.83 -4.94 -11.60
C ASN A 250 32.81 -5.67 -10.66
N ASN A 251 32.35 -6.21 -9.54
CA ASN A 251 33.12 -7.01 -8.58
C ASN A 251 32.62 -8.46 -8.54
N ASP A 252 32.07 -8.96 -9.65
CA ASP A 252 31.60 -10.33 -9.84
C ASP A 252 30.55 -10.78 -8.82
N ILE A 253 29.71 -9.84 -8.35
CA ILE A 253 28.57 -10.13 -7.50
C ILE A 253 27.31 -10.08 -8.36
N ASP A 254 26.65 -11.21 -8.50
CA ASP A 254 25.38 -11.29 -9.18
C ASP A 254 24.29 -10.57 -8.38
N ILE A 255 23.44 -9.82 -9.10
CA ILE A 255 22.30 -9.10 -8.52
C ILE A 255 21.03 -9.70 -9.11
N VAL A 256 20.11 -10.02 -8.23
CA VAL A 256 18.80 -10.57 -8.56
C VAL A 256 17.74 -9.49 -8.43
#